data_ee3cd2ec00c1e7b75aca65f8fbe636df
#
_entry.id   ee3cd2ec00c1e7b75aca65f8fbe636df
#
_cell.length_a   1.000
_cell.length_b   1.000
_cell.length_c   1.000
_cell.angle_alpha   90.00
_cell.angle_beta   90.00
_cell.angle_gamma   90.00
#
_symmetry.space_group_name_H-M   'P 1'
#
loop_
_entity.id
_entity.type
_entity.pdbx_description
1 polymer ?
#
loop_
_entity_poly.entity_id
_entity_poly.type
_entity_poly.pdbx_seq_one_letter_code
_entity_poly.pdbx_strand_id
1 'polypeptide(L)'
;KRWYRGDFTEREMNGIIAKFAPTIKLSGSYAERSLPEILDWLKADNIDALESLSKNLRIIIEGGPGTGKTTIAKAYIDKFSAQRGLYLCWNQLLAAKMKFLLKRRNLVNCDVERIESFLIKISGGEISHEDFVNRSISSDLLRRMLLKFKSSPLYPNYSYIIIDEVHDMLDIGAIEILDCLSAIDDHGIQTGRFLVFYD
;
A
#
# COMPACT_ATOMS: atom_id res chain seq x y z
N LYS A 1 4.54 -25.87 -0.38
CA LYS A 1 4.71 -25.43 1.05
C LYS A 1 3.43 -24.70 1.44
N ARG A 2 2.69 -25.26 2.42
CA ARG A 2 1.47 -24.66 2.96
C ARG A 2 1.85 -23.37 3.70
N TRP A 3 1.39 -22.23 3.22
CA TRP A 3 1.31 -21.02 4.00
C TRP A 3 0.07 -21.14 4.89
N TYR A 4 0.27 -21.14 6.18
CA TYR A 4 -0.78 -21.28 7.17
C TYR A 4 -1.67 -20.03 7.17
N ARG A 5 -2.98 -20.22 7.05
CA ARG A 5 -3.98 -19.34 7.66
C ARG A 5 -3.95 -19.62 9.17
N GLY A 6 -3.12 -18.94 9.89
CA GLY A 6 -3.19 -18.86 11.33
C GLY A 6 -3.32 -17.37 11.65
N ASP A 7 -4.13 -17.05 12.63
CA ASP A 7 -4.15 -15.72 13.22
C ASP A 7 -2.73 -15.42 13.70
N PHE A 8 -2.02 -14.58 12.95
CA PHE A 8 -0.71 -14.12 13.38
C PHE A 8 -0.90 -13.28 14.62
N THR A 9 -0.25 -13.67 15.70
CA THR A 9 -0.16 -12.82 16.87
C THR A 9 0.60 -11.54 16.50
N GLU A 10 0.31 -10.43 17.15
CA GLU A 10 1.02 -9.16 16.98
C GLU A 10 2.54 -9.33 17.02
N ARG A 11 3.02 -10.26 17.84
CA ARG A 11 4.44 -10.58 17.99
C ARG A 11 5.03 -11.29 16.75
N GLU A 12 4.28 -12.17 16.13
CA GLU A 12 4.68 -12.86 14.89
C GLU A 12 4.66 -11.89 13.69
N MET A 13 3.64 -11.04 13.63
CA MET A 13 3.53 -9.97 12.65
C MET A 13 4.72 -9.01 12.73
N ASN A 14 5.04 -8.52 13.94
CA ASN A 14 6.20 -7.67 14.17
C ASN A 14 7.53 -8.36 13.83
N GLY A 15 7.64 -9.67 14.07
CA GLY A 15 8.80 -10.47 13.68
C GLY A 15 8.97 -10.59 12.15
N ILE A 16 7.86 -10.72 11.42
CA ILE A 16 7.84 -10.75 9.95
C ILE A 16 8.20 -9.36 9.41
N ILE A 17 7.57 -8.32 9.92
CA ILE A 17 7.80 -6.92 9.53
C ILE A 17 9.26 -6.53 9.75
N ALA A 18 9.82 -6.76 10.93
CA ALA A 18 11.21 -6.44 11.26
C ALA A 18 12.22 -7.14 10.35
N LYS A 19 11.84 -8.29 9.78
CA LYS A 19 12.71 -9.12 8.94
C LYS A 19 12.71 -8.68 7.48
N PHE A 20 11.63 -8.04 7.00
CA PHE A 20 11.42 -7.76 5.57
C PHE A 20 11.36 -6.27 5.21
N ALA A 21 11.06 -5.39 6.15
CA ALA A 21 10.99 -3.95 5.89
C ALA A 21 11.33 -3.12 7.14
N PRO A 22 12.05 -1.98 6.99
CA PRO A 22 12.19 -1.04 8.09
C PRO A 22 10.82 -0.44 8.42
N THR A 23 10.47 -0.44 9.71
CA THR A 23 9.25 0.20 10.20
C THR A 23 9.58 1.61 10.70
N ILE A 24 8.89 2.60 10.20
CA ILE A 24 8.99 3.99 10.67
C ILE A 24 7.75 4.29 11.50
N LYS A 25 7.97 4.64 12.78
CA LYS A 25 6.90 5.06 13.68
C LYS A 25 6.71 6.57 13.59
N LEU A 26 5.52 6.99 13.21
CA LEU A 26 5.12 8.39 13.24
C LEU A 26 4.45 8.67 14.59
N SER A 27 5.19 9.29 15.51
CA SER A 27 4.67 9.72 16.79
C SER A 27 4.43 11.22 16.80
N GLY A 28 3.26 11.66 17.20
CA GLY A 28 2.95 13.06 17.43
C GLY A 28 1.45 13.35 17.42
N SER A 29 0.99 14.00 18.48
CA SER A 29 -0.35 14.58 18.52
C SER A 29 -0.29 15.97 17.90
N TYR A 30 -1.10 16.22 16.87
CA TYR A 30 -1.23 17.55 16.25
C TYR A 30 -2.03 18.55 17.11
N ALA A 31 -2.65 18.07 18.19
CA ALA A 31 -3.56 18.87 18.99
C ALA A 31 -2.90 20.02 19.75
N GLU A 32 -1.57 20.01 19.89
CA GLU A 32 -0.81 21.00 20.71
C GLU A 32 0.13 21.88 19.90
N ARG A 33 0.19 21.75 18.57
CA ARG A 33 1.11 22.51 17.72
C ARG A 33 0.38 23.57 16.90
N SER A 34 0.99 24.73 16.75
CA SER A 34 0.50 25.76 15.82
C SER A 34 0.65 25.32 14.37
N LEU A 35 -0.20 25.82 13.48
CA LEU A 35 -0.18 25.47 12.05
C LEU A 35 1.21 25.65 11.38
N PRO A 36 1.98 26.73 11.65
CA PRO A 36 3.34 26.89 11.16
C PRO A 36 4.30 25.78 11.64
N GLU A 37 4.25 25.43 12.93
CA GLU A 37 5.09 24.37 13.52
C GLU A 37 4.76 23.00 12.94
N ILE A 38 3.48 22.74 12.66
CA ILE A 38 3.05 21.52 11.96
C ILE A 38 3.60 21.49 10.53
N LEU A 39 3.58 22.61 9.82
CA LEU A 39 4.09 22.71 8.45
C LEU A 39 5.61 22.57 8.38
N ASP A 40 6.33 23.14 9.34
CA ASP A 40 7.79 23.03 9.40
C ASP A 40 8.24 21.63 9.83
N TRP A 41 7.55 21.01 10.77
CA TRP A 41 7.78 19.61 11.14
C TRP A 41 7.46 18.66 9.97
N LEU A 42 6.34 18.86 9.27
CA LEU A 42 6.01 18.09 8.07
C LEU A 42 7.05 18.26 6.95
N LYS A 43 7.75 19.39 6.89
CA LYS A 43 8.82 19.62 5.92
C LYS A 43 10.14 18.99 6.34
N ALA A 44 10.55 19.18 7.60
CA ALA A 44 11.87 18.74 8.08
C ALA A 44 11.91 17.21 8.27
N ASP A 45 11.00 16.62 9.06
CA ASP A 45 11.02 15.18 9.36
C ASP A 45 10.65 14.32 8.16
N ASN A 46 9.79 14.84 7.26
CA ASN A 46 9.41 14.09 6.05
C ASN A 46 10.48 14.15 4.96
N ILE A 47 11.33 15.17 4.90
CA ILE A 47 12.43 15.21 3.92
C ILE A 47 13.48 14.18 4.31
N ASP A 48 13.88 14.10 5.56
CA ASP A 48 14.85 13.10 6.04
C ASP A 48 14.27 11.68 5.98
N ALA A 49 13.00 11.51 6.33
CA ALA A 49 12.30 10.25 6.15
C ALA A 49 12.21 9.89 4.67
N LEU A 50 11.83 10.80 3.78
CA LEU A 50 11.75 10.56 2.33
C LEU A 50 13.12 10.30 1.68
N GLU A 51 14.20 10.92 2.15
CA GLU A 51 15.56 10.59 1.69
C GLU A 51 15.99 9.20 2.13
N SER A 52 15.69 8.82 3.37
CA SER A 52 15.87 7.46 3.88
C SER A 52 15.00 6.45 3.12
N LEU A 53 13.74 6.83 2.84
CA LEU A 53 12.76 6.05 2.07
C LEU A 53 13.23 5.82 0.63
N SER A 54 13.98 6.75 0.04
CA SER A 54 14.44 6.59 -1.35
C SER A 54 15.43 5.46 -1.55
N LYS A 55 16.14 5.09 -0.50
CA LYS A 55 17.14 4.00 -0.51
C LYS A 55 16.51 2.64 -0.20
N ASN A 56 15.33 2.62 0.41
CA ASN A 56 14.64 1.39 0.76
C ASN A 56 13.53 1.10 -0.26
N LEU A 57 13.53 -0.10 -0.80
CA LEU A 57 12.50 -0.54 -1.73
C LEU A 57 11.20 -0.91 -0.99
N ARG A 58 11.28 -1.29 0.28
CA ARG A 58 10.20 -1.83 1.08
C ARG A 58 10.08 -1.04 2.36
N ILE A 59 8.93 -0.42 2.56
CA ILE A 59 8.72 0.53 3.65
C ILE A 59 7.38 0.24 4.30
N ILE A 60 7.38 0.16 5.62
CA ILE A 60 6.18 0.08 6.43
C ILE A 60 6.17 1.26 7.38
N ILE A 61 5.07 1.98 7.41
CA ILE A 61 4.87 3.16 8.26
C ILE A 61 3.72 2.89 9.21
N GLU A 62 4.02 2.92 10.49
CA GLU A 62 3.05 2.89 11.58
C GLU A 62 2.70 4.33 11.99
N GLY A 63 1.42 4.61 12.15
CA GLY A 63 1.00 5.93 12.64
C GLY A 63 -0.50 6.09 12.66
N GLY A 64 -1.04 6.58 13.75
CA GLY A 64 -2.47 6.80 13.96
C GLY A 64 -3.10 7.83 13.02
N PRO A 65 -4.41 8.07 13.16
CA PRO A 65 -5.12 9.07 12.38
C PRO A 65 -4.47 10.47 12.51
N GLY A 66 -4.34 11.19 11.40
CA GLY A 66 -3.80 12.55 11.40
C GLY A 66 -2.27 12.67 11.45
N THR A 67 -1.51 11.59 11.51
CA THR A 67 -0.02 11.60 11.54
C THR A 67 0.64 11.96 10.21
N GLY A 68 -0.13 12.16 9.14
CA GLY A 68 0.42 12.57 7.83
C GLY A 68 0.67 11.44 6.85
N LYS A 69 0.18 10.21 7.09
CA LYS A 69 0.31 9.05 6.18
C LYS A 69 -0.01 9.42 4.71
N THR A 70 -1.14 10.07 4.47
CA THR A 70 -1.57 10.52 3.13
C THR A 70 -0.60 11.53 2.52
N THR A 71 0.02 12.39 3.34
CA THR A 71 1.03 13.37 2.89
C THR A 71 2.31 12.67 2.44
N ILE A 72 2.75 11.65 3.18
CA ILE A 72 3.90 10.82 2.83
C ILE A 72 3.62 10.02 1.56
N ALA A 73 2.45 9.38 1.45
CA ALA A 73 2.04 8.67 0.23
C ALA A 73 2.11 9.58 -1.01
N LYS A 74 1.56 10.80 -0.90
CA LYS A 74 1.60 11.79 -1.97
C LYS A 74 3.02 12.20 -2.33
N ALA A 75 3.89 12.45 -1.35
CA ALA A 75 5.28 12.82 -1.59
C ALA A 75 6.08 11.66 -2.22
N TYR A 76 5.78 10.42 -1.83
CA TYR A 76 6.34 9.22 -2.46
C TYR A 76 5.94 9.10 -3.94
N ILE A 77 4.65 9.29 -4.26
CA ILE A 77 4.14 9.27 -5.63
C ILE A 77 4.78 10.38 -6.46
N ASP A 78 4.92 11.59 -5.91
CA ASP A 78 5.56 12.74 -6.56
C ASP A 78 7.02 12.45 -6.91
N LYS A 79 7.76 11.88 -5.97
CA LYS A 79 9.16 11.46 -6.15
C LYS A 79 9.34 10.43 -7.27
N PHE A 80 8.42 9.49 -7.40
CA PHE A 80 8.45 8.44 -8.41
C PHE A 80 7.47 8.71 -9.57
N SER A 81 7.15 9.97 -9.83
CA SER A 81 6.15 10.39 -10.82
C SER A 81 6.43 9.94 -12.26
N ALA A 82 7.69 9.65 -12.60
CA ALA A 82 8.05 9.06 -13.89
C ALA A 82 7.73 7.56 -14.01
N GLN A 83 7.44 6.89 -12.90
CA GLN A 83 7.17 5.46 -12.83
C GLN A 83 5.68 5.20 -12.64
N ARG A 84 5.20 4.06 -13.15
CA ARG A 84 3.81 3.65 -12.94
C ARG A 84 3.62 3.07 -11.54
N GLY A 85 2.68 3.60 -10.77
CA GLY A 85 2.36 3.14 -9.42
C GLY A 85 0.92 2.69 -9.27
N LEU A 86 0.68 1.88 -8.23
CA LEU A 86 -0.65 1.48 -7.77
C LEU A 86 -0.82 1.90 -6.30
N TYR A 87 -1.85 2.70 -6.03
CA TYR A 87 -2.27 3.05 -4.68
C TYR A 87 -3.59 2.36 -4.36
N LEU A 88 -3.59 1.51 -3.36
CA LEU A 88 -4.74 0.78 -2.87
C LEU A 88 -5.15 1.25 -1.49
N CYS A 89 -6.45 1.41 -1.26
CA CYS A 89 -7.02 1.71 0.05
C CYS A 89 -8.36 1.01 0.22
N TRP A 90 -8.81 0.91 1.45
CA TRP A 90 -10.13 0.35 1.76
C TRP A 90 -11.25 1.33 1.45
N ASN A 91 -11.09 2.58 1.87
CA ASN A 91 -12.15 3.58 1.94
C ASN A 91 -12.34 4.34 0.61
N GLN A 92 -13.59 4.42 0.13
CA GLN A 92 -13.94 5.14 -1.10
C GLN A 92 -13.62 6.64 -1.03
N LEU A 93 -13.86 7.28 0.12
CA LEU A 93 -13.56 8.71 0.30
C LEU A 93 -12.06 8.97 0.25
N LEU A 94 -11.26 8.06 0.81
CA LEU A 94 -9.81 8.15 0.75
C LEU A 94 -9.29 7.99 -0.68
N ALA A 95 -9.83 7.03 -1.44
CA ALA A 95 -9.52 6.87 -2.86
C ALA A 95 -9.87 8.13 -3.66
N ALA A 96 -11.08 8.69 -3.46
CA ALA A 96 -11.51 9.91 -4.13
C ALA A 96 -10.63 11.11 -3.77
N LYS A 97 -10.29 11.28 -2.48
CA LYS A 97 -9.37 12.32 -2.00
C LYS A 97 -8.00 12.20 -2.65
N MET A 98 -7.43 10.99 -2.69
CA MET A 98 -6.12 10.76 -3.30
C MET A 98 -6.15 11.06 -4.80
N LYS A 99 -7.15 10.57 -5.55
CA LYS A 99 -7.35 10.89 -6.97
C LYS A 99 -7.39 12.41 -7.21
N PHE A 100 -8.15 13.14 -6.38
CA PHE A 100 -8.25 14.60 -6.47
C PHE A 100 -6.89 15.28 -6.22
N LEU A 101 -6.15 14.86 -5.19
CA LEU A 101 -4.84 15.43 -4.85
C LEU A 101 -3.80 15.19 -5.95
N LEU A 102 -3.77 13.99 -6.52
CA LEU A 102 -2.85 13.64 -7.61
C LEU A 102 -3.18 14.40 -8.90
N LYS A 103 -4.47 14.51 -9.24
CA LYS A 103 -4.92 15.28 -10.41
C LYS A 103 -4.50 16.76 -10.31
N ARG A 104 -4.63 17.39 -9.14
CA ARG A 104 -4.23 18.79 -8.93
C ARG A 104 -2.73 19.02 -9.14
N ARG A 105 -1.89 18.00 -9.02
CA ARG A 105 -0.45 18.06 -9.23
C ARG A 105 0.01 17.47 -10.56
N ASN A 106 -0.93 17.09 -11.42
CA ASN A 106 -0.67 16.43 -12.69
C ASN A 106 0.14 15.11 -12.53
N LEU A 107 -0.06 14.40 -11.43
CA LEU A 107 0.56 13.10 -11.15
C LEU A 107 -0.33 11.98 -11.71
N VAL A 108 -0.23 11.74 -13.01
CA VAL A 108 -1.12 10.83 -13.75
C VAL A 108 -0.66 9.38 -13.80
N ASN A 109 0.59 9.12 -13.38
CA ASN A 109 1.20 7.78 -13.47
C ASN A 109 0.95 6.90 -12.23
N CYS A 110 0.00 7.25 -11.38
CA CYS A 110 -0.39 6.43 -10.24
C CYS A 110 -1.88 6.09 -10.33
N ASP A 111 -2.19 4.81 -10.47
CA ASP A 111 -3.56 4.32 -10.39
C ASP A 111 -4.00 4.28 -8.93
N VAL A 112 -5.15 4.87 -8.64
CA VAL A 112 -5.73 4.88 -7.30
C VAL A 112 -7.03 4.11 -7.31
N GLU A 113 -7.11 3.04 -6.53
CA GLU A 113 -8.29 2.16 -6.50
C GLU A 113 -8.63 1.73 -5.08
N ARG A 114 -9.89 1.39 -4.84
CA ARG A 114 -10.26 0.57 -3.67
C ARG A 114 -9.82 -0.87 -3.93
N ILE A 115 -9.32 -1.54 -2.90
CA ILE A 115 -8.89 -2.94 -3.06
C ILE A 115 -10.00 -3.84 -3.60
N GLU A 116 -11.22 -3.69 -3.09
CA GLU A 116 -12.39 -4.43 -3.58
C GLU A 116 -12.63 -4.21 -5.07
N SER A 117 -12.71 -2.93 -5.50
CA SER A 117 -12.95 -2.59 -6.91
C SER A 117 -11.83 -3.10 -7.81
N PHE A 118 -10.59 -3.03 -7.32
CA PHE A 118 -9.42 -3.54 -8.03
C PHE A 118 -9.51 -5.06 -8.22
N LEU A 119 -9.76 -5.83 -7.15
CA LEU A 119 -9.82 -7.29 -7.21
C LEU A 119 -11.01 -7.79 -8.04
N ILE A 120 -12.20 -7.18 -7.90
CA ILE A 120 -13.36 -7.50 -8.76
C ILE A 120 -13.01 -7.26 -10.24
N LYS A 121 -12.40 -6.12 -10.55
CA LYS A 121 -12.01 -5.75 -11.92
C LYS A 121 -11.05 -6.76 -12.55
N ILE A 122 -10.01 -7.18 -11.84
CA ILE A 122 -9.01 -8.11 -12.37
C ILE A 122 -9.46 -9.57 -12.35
N SER A 123 -10.49 -9.90 -11.56
CA SER A 123 -11.03 -11.27 -11.48
C SER A 123 -11.76 -11.71 -12.74
N GLY A 124 -12.22 -10.76 -13.55
CA GLY A 124 -13.05 -11.09 -14.70
C GLY A 124 -14.38 -11.74 -14.32
N GLY A 125 -14.87 -11.51 -13.09
CA GLY A 125 -16.12 -12.07 -12.57
C GLY A 125 -15.95 -13.29 -11.65
N GLU A 126 -14.72 -13.74 -11.38
CA GLU A 126 -14.46 -14.83 -10.44
C GLU A 126 -14.60 -14.42 -8.96
N ILE A 127 -14.59 -13.11 -8.67
CA ILE A 127 -14.83 -12.54 -7.35
C ILE A 127 -16.00 -11.56 -7.43
N SER A 128 -16.94 -11.71 -6.51
CA SER A 128 -18.10 -10.83 -6.36
C SER A 128 -17.94 -9.90 -5.14
N HIS A 129 -18.84 -8.92 -5.04
CA HIS A 129 -18.96 -8.09 -3.83
C HIS A 129 -19.30 -8.92 -2.59
N GLU A 130 -20.12 -9.97 -2.75
CA GLU A 130 -20.53 -10.86 -1.67
C GLU A 130 -19.33 -11.64 -1.10
N ASP A 131 -18.41 -12.08 -1.95
CA ASP A 131 -17.17 -12.74 -1.50
C ASP A 131 -16.31 -11.82 -0.63
N PHE A 132 -16.31 -10.51 -0.93
CA PHE A 132 -15.66 -9.49 -0.12
C PHE A 132 -16.32 -9.31 1.25
N VAL A 133 -17.65 -9.17 1.26
CA VAL A 133 -18.42 -9.00 2.49
C VAL A 133 -18.24 -10.21 3.41
N ASN A 134 -18.27 -11.41 2.85
CA ASN A 134 -18.15 -12.67 3.58
C ASN A 134 -16.69 -13.06 3.87
N ARG A 135 -15.71 -12.29 3.39
CA ARG A 135 -14.27 -12.59 3.50
C ARG A 135 -13.93 -14.02 3.05
N SER A 136 -14.61 -14.51 2.00
CA SER A 136 -14.54 -15.91 1.52
C SER A 136 -13.49 -16.13 0.43
N ILE A 137 -12.73 -15.09 0.08
CA ILE A 137 -11.75 -15.16 -1.00
C ILE A 137 -10.53 -15.97 -0.54
N SER A 138 -10.21 -17.05 -1.25
CA SER A 138 -9.04 -17.87 -0.93
C SER A 138 -7.75 -17.28 -1.47
N SER A 139 -6.65 -17.42 -0.72
CA SER A 139 -5.32 -16.97 -1.15
C SER A 139 -4.88 -17.63 -2.47
N ASP A 140 -5.24 -18.90 -2.71
CA ASP A 140 -4.91 -19.59 -3.95
C ASP A 140 -5.64 -18.98 -5.16
N LEU A 141 -6.91 -18.62 -5.00
CA LEU A 141 -7.68 -17.92 -6.03
C LEU A 141 -7.06 -16.57 -6.33
N LEU A 142 -6.77 -15.78 -5.30
CA LEU A 142 -6.13 -14.47 -5.43
C LEU A 142 -4.79 -14.55 -6.16
N ARG A 143 -3.91 -15.47 -5.75
CA ARG A 143 -2.61 -15.66 -6.42
C ARG A 143 -2.77 -15.97 -7.90
N ARG A 144 -3.63 -16.92 -8.25
CA ARG A 144 -3.88 -17.27 -9.66
C ARG A 144 -4.34 -16.06 -10.47
N MET A 145 -5.27 -15.28 -9.94
CA MET A 145 -5.81 -14.10 -10.61
C MET A 145 -4.74 -13.01 -10.76
N LEU A 146 -3.99 -12.72 -9.70
CA LEU A 146 -2.95 -11.71 -9.71
C LEU A 146 -1.82 -12.07 -10.69
N LEU A 147 -1.41 -13.33 -10.74
CA LEU A 147 -0.41 -13.81 -11.71
C LEU A 147 -0.95 -13.77 -13.15
N LYS A 148 -2.21 -14.18 -13.36
CA LYS A 148 -2.89 -14.05 -14.67
C LYS A 148 -2.97 -12.59 -15.11
N PHE A 149 -3.32 -11.67 -14.18
CA PHE A 149 -3.33 -10.24 -14.46
C PHE A 149 -1.93 -9.71 -14.78
N LYS A 150 -0.90 -10.07 -14.00
CA LYS A 150 0.49 -9.69 -14.25
C LYS A 150 1.01 -10.15 -15.61
N SER A 151 0.57 -11.30 -16.08
CA SER A 151 0.92 -11.85 -17.40
C SER A 151 0.06 -11.30 -18.54
N SER A 152 -0.95 -10.52 -18.25
CA SER A 152 -1.86 -9.93 -19.25
C SER A 152 -1.23 -8.74 -19.97
N PRO A 153 -1.51 -8.53 -21.27
CA PRO A 153 -1.15 -7.29 -21.97
C PRO A 153 -1.75 -6.03 -21.36
N LEU A 154 -2.80 -6.18 -20.53
CA LEU A 154 -3.45 -5.08 -19.83
C LEU A 154 -2.75 -4.70 -18.50
N TYR A 155 -1.72 -5.45 -18.10
CA TYR A 155 -0.97 -5.14 -16.89
C TYR A 155 -0.15 -3.86 -17.07
N PRO A 156 -0.34 -2.83 -16.23
CA PRO A 156 0.32 -1.54 -16.41
C PRO A 156 1.81 -1.52 -16.05
N ASN A 157 2.40 -2.67 -15.69
CA ASN A 157 3.78 -2.80 -15.24
C ASN A 157 4.10 -1.87 -14.05
N TYR A 158 3.39 -2.07 -12.95
CA TYR A 158 3.59 -1.28 -11.75
C TYR A 158 5.02 -1.41 -11.22
N SER A 159 5.68 -0.29 -11.04
CA SER A 159 7.03 -0.19 -10.48
C SER A 159 7.03 -0.09 -8.96
N TYR A 160 5.90 0.28 -8.38
CA TYR A 160 5.70 0.32 -6.93
C TYR A 160 4.22 0.19 -6.56
N ILE A 161 3.98 -0.29 -5.33
CA ILE A 161 2.63 -0.42 -4.77
C ILE A 161 2.57 0.30 -3.43
N ILE A 162 1.50 1.04 -3.23
CA ILE A 162 1.18 1.67 -1.95
C ILE A 162 -0.11 1.05 -1.44
N ILE A 163 -0.12 0.59 -0.19
CA ILE A 163 -1.32 0.12 0.51
C ILE A 163 -1.54 0.99 1.74
N ASP A 164 -2.67 1.69 1.77
CA ASP A 164 -3.06 2.52 2.91
C ASP A 164 -4.10 1.77 3.77
N GLU A 165 -3.95 1.83 5.10
CA GLU A 165 -4.77 1.09 6.07
C GLU A 165 -4.70 -0.44 5.84
N VAL A 166 -3.49 -0.98 5.73
CA VAL A 166 -3.27 -2.39 5.37
C VAL A 166 -3.92 -3.37 6.36
N HIS A 167 -4.06 -2.98 7.63
CA HIS A 167 -4.68 -3.82 8.67
C HIS A 167 -6.13 -4.20 8.33
N ASP A 168 -6.87 -3.35 7.60
CA ASP A 168 -8.23 -3.65 7.13
C ASP A 168 -8.24 -4.65 5.94
N MET A 169 -7.08 -4.91 5.35
CA MET A 169 -6.95 -5.63 4.07
C MET A 169 -6.11 -6.91 4.16
N LEU A 170 -5.59 -7.26 5.33
CA LEU A 170 -4.69 -8.41 5.49
C LEU A 170 -5.37 -9.73 5.15
N ASP A 171 -6.60 -9.90 5.57
CA ASP A 171 -7.40 -11.10 5.35
C ASP A 171 -8.12 -11.18 3.98
N ILE A 172 -8.00 -10.12 3.19
CA ILE A 172 -8.60 -10.05 1.84
C ILE A 172 -7.58 -9.93 0.72
N GLY A 173 -6.30 -10.19 1.01
CA GLY A 173 -5.28 -10.37 0.00
C GLY A 173 -4.23 -9.27 -0.15
N ALA A 174 -4.05 -8.39 0.83
CA ALA A 174 -3.00 -7.37 0.78
C ALA A 174 -1.61 -7.98 0.61
N ILE A 175 -1.34 -9.10 1.29
CA ILE A 175 -0.05 -9.80 1.20
C ILE A 175 0.14 -10.42 -0.19
N GLU A 176 -0.89 -11.08 -0.73
CA GLU A 176 -0.86 -11.67 -2.07
C GLU A 176 -0.64 -10.60 -3.15
N ILE A 177 -1.26 -9.43 -3.00
CA ILE A 177 -1.06 -8.30 -3.91
C ILE A 177 0.39 -7.84 -3.88
N LEU A 178 0.97 -7.65 -2.69
CA LEU A 178 2.38 -7.25 -2.56
C LEU A 178 3.30 -8.30 -3.15
N ASP A 179 3.08 -9.58 -2.83
CA ASP A 179 3.92 -10.68 -3.30
C ASP A 179 3.86 -10.85 -4.83
N CYS A 180 2.70 -10.76 -5.42
CA CYS A 180 2.53 -10.99 -6.85
C CYS A 180 2.84 -9.76 -7.71
N LEU A 181 2.41 -8.57 -7.29
CA LEU A 181 2.46 -7.37 -8.14
C LEU A 181 3.64 -6.44 -7.88
N SER A 182 4.18 -6.41 -6.65
CA SER A 182 5.35 -5.56 -6.35
C SER A 182 6.67 -6.19 -6.78
N ALA A 183 6.69 -7.50 -7.03
CA ALA A 183 7.89 -8.23 -7.40
C ALA A 183 8.42 -7.82 -8.77
N ILE A 184 9.71 -7.52 -8.84
CA ILE A 184 10.43 -7.23 -10.09
C ILE A 184 10.78 -8.54 -10.80
N ASP A 185 10.97 -9.61 -10.03
CA ASP A 185 11.32 -10.96 -10.48
C ASP A 185 10.47 -12.02 -9.74
N ASP A 186 10.85 -13.29 -9.86
CA ASP A 186 10.13 -14.42 -9.25
C ASP A 186 10.36 -14.56 -7.72
N HIS A 187 11.10 -13.64 -7.11
CA HIS A 187 11.37 -13.66 -5.66
C HIS A 187 10.28 -12.99 -4.81
N GLY A 188 9.18 -12.59 -5.43
CA GLY A 188 8.00 -12.09 -4.74
C GLY A 188 8.26 -10.78 -4.00
N ILE A 189 7.69 -10.68 -2.81
CA ILE A 189 7.78 -9.49 -1.95
C ILE A 189 9.24 -9.09 -1.60
N GLN A 190 10.21 -10.00 -1.75
CA GLN A 190 11.61 -9.75 -1.39
C GLN A 190 12.31 -8.77 -2.33
N THR A 191 11.87 -8.66 -3.56
CA THR A 191 12.49 -7.80 -4.59
C THR A 191 11.60 -6.64 -4.99
N GLY A 192 10.35 -6.64 -4.51
CA GLY A 192 9.37 -5.63 -4.84
C GLY A 192 9.61 -4.26 -4.18
N ARG A 193 9.04 -3.23 -4.77
CA ARG A 193 8.98 -1.89 -4.20
C ARG A 193 7.58 -1.59 -3.68
N PHE A 194 7.47 -1.31 -2.39
CA PHE A 194 6.19 -0.96 -1.79
C PHE A 194 6.30 -0.03 -0.59
N LEU A 195 5.20 0.66 -0.33
CA LEU A 195 4.97 1.50 0.83
C LEU A 195 3.65 1.10 1.47
N VAL A 196 3.66 0.73 2.74
CA VAL A 196 2.49 0.24 3.46
C VAL A 196 2.26 1.08 4.70
N PHE A 197 1.01 1.50 4.92
CA PHE A 197 0.60 2.23 6.11
C PHE A 197 -0.35 1.39 6.97
N TYR A 198 -0.16 1.46 8.29
CA TYR A 198 -1.08 0.88 9.26
C TYR A 198 -1.16 1.73 10.54
N ASP A 199 -2.22 1.54 11.30
CA ASP A 199 -2.45 2.13 12.62
C ASP A 199 -2.05 1.18 13.74
#